data_f1dff9153b6da20e41388dd58d92a333
#
_entry.id   f1dff9153b6da20e41388dd58d92a333
#
_cell.length_a   1.000
_cell.length_b   1.000
_cell.length_c   1.000
_cell.angle_alpha   90.00
_cell.angle_beta   90.00
_cell.angle_gamma   90.00
#
_symmetry.space_group_name_H-M   'P 1'
#
loop_
_entity.id
_entity.type
_entity.pdbx_description
1 polymer ?
#
loop_
_entity_poly.entity_id
_entity_poly.type
_entity_poly.pdbx_seq_one_letter_code
_entity_poly.pdbx_strand_id
1 'polypeptide(L)'
;MTTSARTLLLLRHAKAEPHGKGPDALRRLDPRGWRQSAEIGAGLAAAGLVPELVLVSSAVRARETWEQVAGALGDGPAPEVDLRDELYDAGVEDLIGMLRDIDGRVRTLLVVGHEPTMSATAARLAGSGASGPMNQVRLGLPTAAYARLDVTGPWAGLDHLSAVLREVIRPA
;
A
#
# COMPACT_ATOMS: atom_id res chain seq x y z
N MET A 1 17.44 7.30 23.02
CA MET A 1 16.82 7.88 21.81
C MET A 1 15.73 6.94 21.33
N THR A 2 14.49 7.36 21.34
CA THR A 2 13.40 6.62 20.74
C THR A 2 13.54 6.73 19.22
N THR A 3 13.88 5.65 18.56
CA THR A 3 13.87 5.59 17.09
C THR A 3 12.43 5.75 16.67
N SER A 4 12.11 6.85 15.99
CA SER A 4 10.76 7.06 15.45
C SER A 4 10.41 5.89 14.54
N ALA A 5 9.24 5.27 14.76
CA ALA A 5 8.77 4.19 13.92
C ALA A 5 8.58 4.67 12.48
N ARG A 6 8.91 3.81 11.53
CA ARG A 6 8.57 4.01 10.12
C ARG A 6 7.14 3.56 9.89
N THR A 7 6.48 4.19 8.96
CA THR A 7 5.11 3.83 8.57
C THR A 7 5.12 3.15 7.21
N LEU A 8 4.55 1.95 7.16
CA LEU A 8 4.31 1.20 5.93
C LEU A 8 2.82 1.15 5.63
N LEU A 9 2.43 1.58 4.45
CA LEU A 9 1.07 1.55 3.96
C LEU A 9 1.00 0.58 2.79
N LEU A 10 0.26 -0.52 2.95
CA LEU A 10 0.06 -1.53 1.90
C LEU A 10 -1.34 -1.38 1.32
N LEU A 11 -1.44 -0.82 0.13
CA LEU A 11 -2.69 -0.46 -0.54
C LEU A 11 -2.97 -1.41 -1.70
N ARG A 12 -4.13 -2.08 -1.66
CA ARG A 12 -4.66 -2.75 -2.84
C ARG A 12 -5.18 -1.72 -3.85
N HIS A 13 -4.90 -1.91 -5.14
CA HIS A 13 -5.49 -1.06 -6.18
C HIS A 13 -7.02 -0.96 -6.06
N ALA A 14 -7.58 0.13 -6.54
CA ALA A 14 -9.01 0.41 -6.48
C ALA A 14 -9.81 -0.45 -7.49
N LYS A 15 -11.14 -0.32 -7.46
CA LYS A 15 -12.05 -1.08 -8.29
C LYS A 15 -11.72 -0.89 -9.77
N ALA A 16 -11.42 -2.00 -10.44
CA ALA A 16 -11.10 -2.04 -11.86
C ALA A 16 -12.29 -2.54 -12.68
N GLU A 17 -12.29 -2.21 -13.98
CA GLU A 17 -13.22 -2.77 -14.94
C GLU A 17 -13.15 -4.30 -14.93
N PRO A 18 -14.25 -4.99 -15.30
CA PRO A 18 -14.25 -6.45 -15.38
C PRO A 18 -13.16 -6.97 -16.33
N HIS A 19 -12.69 -8.18 -16.08
CA HIS A 19 -11.76 -8.86 -16.97
C HIS A 19 -12.42 -9.02 -18.36
N GLY A 20 -11.76 -8.49 -19.39
CA GLY A 20 -12.24 -8.52 -20.78
C GLY A 20 -11.32 -9.34 -21.69
N LYS A 21 -11.36 -9.05 -22.98
CA LYS A 21 -10.57 -9.75 -24.01
C LYS A 21 -9.10 -9.34 -24.06
N GLY A 22 -8.74 -8.21 -23.46
CA GLY A 22 -7.38 -7.68 -23.47
C GLY A 22 -6.51 -8.26 -22.34
N PRO A 23 -5.21 -7.92 -22.34
CA PRO A 23 -4.31 -8.30 -21.26
C PRO A 23 -4.76 -7.76 -19.90
N ASP A 24 -4.68 -8.56 -18.86
CA ASP A 24 -5.06 -8.16 -17.50
C ASP A 24 -4.29 -6.90 -17.02
N ALA A 25 -3.02 -6.78 -17.36
CA ALA A 25 -2.20 -5.63 -16.97
C ALA A 25 -2.70 -4.28 -17.53
N LEU A 26 -3.50 -4.29 -18.58
CA LEU A 26 -4.07 -3.10 -19.21
C LEU A 26 -5.46 -2.74 -18.69
N ARG A 27 -6.03 -3.53 -17.82
CA ARG A 27 -7.35 -3.31 -17.24
C ARG A 27 -7.35 -2.03 -16.38
N ARG A 28 -8.27 -1.11 -16.69
CA ARG A 28 -8.36 0.22 -16.08
C ARG A 28 -9.25 0.23 -14.85
N LEU A 29 -9.16 1.29 -14.06
CA LEU A 29 -10.15 1.55 -13.02
C LEU A 29 -11.52 1.83 -13.64
N ASP A 30 -12.58 1.39 -12.94
CA ASP A 30 -13.93 1.85 -13.23
C ASP A 30 -14.24 3.17 -12.49
N PRO A 31 -15.41 3.83 -12.76
CA PRO A 31 -15.75 5.08 -12.07
C PRO A 31 -15.78 4.98 -10.54
N ARG A 32 -16.12 3.82 -9.99
CA ARG A 32 -16.08 3.60 -8.54
C ARG A 32 -14.64 3.59 -8.03
N GLY A 33 -13.74 2.96 -8.77
CA GLY A 33 -12.31 2.92 -8.43
C GLY A 33 -11.68 4.31 -8.40
N TRP A 34 -12.06 5.18 -9.33
CA TRP A 34 -11.63 6.57 -9.33
C TRP A 34 -12.03 7.31 -8.04
N ARG A 35 -13.29 7.16 -7.64
CA ARG A 35 -13.80 7.78 -6.40
C ARG A 35 -13.13 7.20 -5.15
N GLN A 36 -13.00 5.88 -5.08
CA GLN A 36 -12.31 5.20 -3.98
C GLN A 36 -10.89 5.73 -3.78
N SER A 37 -10.15 5.85 -4.88
CA SER A 37 -8.75 6.32 -4.85
C SER A 37 -8.63 7.75 -4.34
N ALA A 38 -9.48 8.65 -4.83
CA ALA A 38 -9.48 10.04 -4.36
C ALA A 38 -9.83 10.14 -2.86
N GLU A 39 -10.79 9.35 -2.40
CA GLU A 39 -11.16 9.28 -0.98
C GLU A 39 -9.98 8.81 -0.10
N ILE A 40 -9.25 7.80 -0.54
CA ILE A 40 -8.06 7.32 0.16
C ILE A 40 -6.99 8.42 0.22
N GLY A 41 -6.74 9.13 -0.88
CA GLY A 41 -5.78 10.24 -0.90
C GLY A 41 -6.14 11.35 0.09
N ALA A 42 -7.40 11.77 0.10
CA ALA A 42 -7.89 12.76 1.06
C ALA A 42 -7.76 12.27 2.51
N GLY A 43 -8.06 11.00 2.76
CA GLY A 43 -7.91 10.37 4.07
C GLY A 43 -6.46 10.33 4.55
N LEU A 44 -5.53 9.98 3.67
CA LEU A 44 -4.09 9.99 3.99
C LEU A 44 -3.61 11.40 4.35
N ALA A 45 -4.01 12.41 3.58
CA ALA A 45 -3.68 13.80 3.87
C ALA A 45 -4.22 14.24 5.23
N ALA A 46 -5.49 13.95 5.51
CA ALA A 46 -6.14 14.30 6.78
C ALA A 46 -5.50 13.60 7.99
N ALA A 47 -4.99 12.38 7.80
CA ALA A 47 -4.32 11.60 8.85
C ALA A 47 -2.83 11.95 9.02
N GLY A 48 -2.27 12.84 8.19
CA GLY A 48 -0.84 13.15 8.23
C GLY A 48 0.04 12.01 7.73
N LEU A 49 -0.48 11.16 6.85
CA LEU A 49 0.18 9.97 6.32
C LEU A 49 0.61 10.13 4.85
N VAL A 50 0.92 11.34 4.44
CA VAL A 50 1.43 11.58 3.09
C VAL A 50 2.77 10.84 2.92
N PRO A 51 2.89 9.90 1.95
CA PRO A 51 4.13 9.15 1.79
C PRO A 51 5.25 10.01 1.22
N GLU A 52 6.47 9.65 1.56
CA GLU A 52 7.68 10.24 0.96
C GLU A 52 8.08 9.48 -0.32
N LEU A 53 7.87 8.17 -0.32
CA LEU A 53 8.14 7.28 -1.44
C LEU A 53 6.94 6.36 -1.68
N VAL A 54 6.65 6.11 -2.94
CA VAL A 54 5.58 5.20 -3.35
C VAL A 54 6.12 4.18 -4.33
N LEU A 55 5.99 2.89 -4.01
CA LEU A 55 6.19 1.80 -4.96
C LEU A 55 4.85 1.49 -5.62
N VAL A 56 4.80 1.53 -6.93
CA VAL A 56 3.56 1.32 -7.69
C VAL A 56 3.76 0.20 -8.69
N SER A 57 2.88 -0.80 -8.70
CA SER A 57 2.84 -1.80 -9.75
C SER A 57 2.62 -1.13 -11.12
N SER A 58 3.28 -1.62 -12.14
CA SER A 58 3.15 -1.12 -13.50
C SER A 58 1.78 -1.42 -14.15
N ALA A 59 0.95 -2.28 -13.57
CA ALA A 59 -0.42 -2.51 -14.06
C ALA A 59 -1.20 -1.18 -14.09
N VAL A 60 -1.99 -0.99 -15.15
CA VAL A 60 -2.74 0.27 -15.36
C VAL A 60 -3.61 0.63 -14.16
N ARG A 61 -4.36 -0.33 -13.61
CA ARG A 61 -5.22 -0.09 -12.43
C ARG A 61 -4.46 0.37 -11.19
N ALA A 62 -3.24 -0.09 -10.99
CA ALA A 62 -2.40 0.36 -9.86
C ALA A 62 -1.87 1.77 -10.09
N ARG A 63 -1.42 2.08 -11.30
CA ARG A 63 -0.97 3.43 -11.68
C ARG A 63 -2.10 4.45 -11.57
N GLU A 64 -3.27 4.13 -12.10
CA GLU A 64 -4.45 5.01 -12.01
C GLU A 64 -4.90 5.20 -10.55
N THR A 65 -4.83 4.16 -9.72
CA THR A 65 -5.08 4.29 -8.27
C THR A 65 -4.15 5.33 -7.67
N TRP A 66 -2.85 5.22 -7.93
CA TRP A 66 -1.88 6.17 -7.40
C TRP A 66 -2.12 7.60 -7.93
N GLU A 67 -2.40 7.77 -9.21
CA GLU A 67 -2.67 9.08 -9.80
C GLU A 67 -3.82 9.80 -9.09
N GLN A 68 -4.91 9.08 -8.77
CA GLN A 68 -6.05 9.65 -8.06
C GLN A 68 -5.73 9.91 -6.59
N VAL A 69 -5.01 9.02 -5.93
CA VAL A 69 -4.52 9.23 -4.56
C VAL A 69 -3.65 10.49 -4.51
N ALA A 70 -2.69 10.59 -5.41
CA ALA A 70 -1.76 11.73 -5.48
C ALA A 70 -2.49 13.06 -5.69
N GLY A 71 -3.50 13.08 -6.56
CA GLY A 71 -4.31 14.27 -6.82
C GLY A 71 -5.10 14.77 -5.61
N ALA A 72 -5.31 13.92 -4.61
CA ALA A 72 -6.07 14.24 -3.39
C ALA A 72 -5.19 14.43 -2.14
N LEU A 73 -3.87 14.36 -2.26
CA LEU A 73 -2.94 14.52 -1.12
C LEU A 73 -2.77 15.98 -0.68
N GLY A 74 -3.21 16.96 -1.48
CA GLY A 74 -3.03 18.38 -1.18
C GLY A 74 -1.74 18.97 -1.76
N ASP A 75 -1.40 20.19 -1.34
CA ASP A 75 -0.36 21.03 -1.96
C ASP A 75 1.05 20.84 -1.35
N GLY A 76 1.25 19.84 -0.51
CA GLY A 76 2.55 19.56 0.09
C GLY A 76 3.57 19.00 -0.91
N PRO A 77 4.79 18.66 -0.44
CA PRO A 77 5.80 18.05 -1.29
C PRO A 77 5.28 16.77 -1.97
N ALA A 78 5.50 16.66 -3.28
CA ALA A 78 5.09 15.47 -4.02
C ALA A 78 5.95 14.26 -3.61
N PRO A 79 5.33 13.10 -3.36
CA PRO A 79 6.07 11.86 -3.12
C PRO A 79 6.94 11.46 -4.33
N GLU A 80 8.07 10.85 -4.05
CA GLU A 80 8.84 10.15 -5.07
C GLU A 80 8.08 8.89 -5.49
N VAL A 81 8.02 8.61 -6.78
CA VAL A 81 7.29 7.46 -7.34
C VAL A 81 8.26 6.51 -8.03
N ASP A 82 8.20 5.24 -7.63
CA ASP A 82 8.99 4.16 -8.21
C ASP A 82 8.03 3.11 -8.82
N LEU A 83 7.93 3.09 -10.15
CA LEU A 83 7.15 2.09 -10.87
C LEU A 83 7.92 0.78 -10.93
N ARG A 84 7.26 -0.31 -10.50
CA ARG A 84 7.86 -1.64 -10.41
C ARG A 84 7.06 -2.68 -11.18
N ASP A 85 7.63 -3.19 -12.26
CA ASP A 85 7.06 -4.32 -13.00
C ASP A 85 6.95 -5.55 -12.12
N GLU A 86 7.92 -5.76 -11.25
CA GLU A 86 8.01 -6.90 -10.34
C GLU A 86 6.83 -6.98 -9.36
N LEU A 87 6.21 -5.84 -9.04
CA LEU A 87 5.05 -5.83 -8.13
C LEU A 87 3.81 -6.50 -8.73
N TYR A 88 3.72 -6.61 -10.05
CA TYR A 88 2.56 -7.20 -10.70
C TYR A 88 2.36 -8.66 -10.30
N ASP A 89 3.45 -9.44 -10.29
CA ASP A 89 3.43 -10.88 -9.96
C ASP A 89 4.12 -11.20 -8.62
N ALA A 90 4.47 -10.19 -7.83
CA ALA A 90 5.20 -10.40 -6.59
C ALA A 90 4.43 -11.26 -5.58
N GLY A 91 5.12 -12.22 -4.98
CA GLY A 91 4.67 -12.88 -3.76
C GLY A 91 5.10 -12.10 -2.51
N VAL A 92 4.75 -12.64 -1.35
CA VAL A 92 5.05 -12.00 -0.05
C VAL A 92 6.56 -11.79 0.15
N GLU A 93 7.35 -12.81 -0.10
CA GLU A 93 8.81 -12.73 0.11
C GLU A 93 9.49 -11.79 -0.90
N ASP A 94 8.98 -11.71 -2.13
CA ASP A 94 9.46 -10.76 -3.13
C ASP A 94 9.22 -9.32 -2.65
N LEU A 95 8.01 -9.03 -2.16
CA LEU A 95 7.68 -7.71 -1.64
C LEU A 95 8.51 -7.37 -0.40
N ILE A 96 8.66 -8.28 0.54
CA ILE A 96 9.51 -8.06 1.72
C ILE A 96 10.95 -7.74 1.29
N GLY A 97 11.47 -8.46 0.30
CA GLY A 97 12.78 -8.18 -0.29
C GLY A 97 12.89 -6.76 -0.83
N MET A 98 11.89 -6.30 -1.58
CA MET A 98 11.85 -4.91 -2.09
C MET A 98 11.83 -3.89 -0.94
N LEU A 99 11.06 -4.16 0.12
CA LEU A 99 10.96 -3.27 1.28
C LEU A 99 12.30 -3.15 2.03
N ARG A 100 13.06 -4.22 2.10
CA ARG A 100 14.39 -4.21 2.74
C ARG A 100 15.40 -3.34 2.01
N ASP A 101 15.21 -3.13 0.70
CA ASP A 101 16.11 -2.31 -0.13
C ASP A 101 15.77 -0.81 -0.12
N ILE A 102 14.72 -0.41 0.59
CA ILE A 102 14.30 0.99 0.69
C ILE A 102 15.34 1.82 1.47
N ASP A 103 15.64 3.01 0.97
CA ASP A 103 16.53 3.96 1.62
C ASP A 103 16.09 4.21 3.07
N GLY A 104 17.03 4.08 4.00
CA GLY A 104 16.76 4.24 5.44
C GLY A 104 16.25 5.61 5.85
N ARG A 105 16.36 6.62 4.98
CA ARG A 105 15.83 7.97 5.21
C ARG A 105 14.32 8.07 5.03
N VAL A 106 13.72 7.15 4.26
CA VAL A 106 12.28 7.11 4.04
C VAL A 106 11.57 6.72 5.34
N ARG A 107 10.64 7.57 5.80
CA ARG A 107 9.87 7.35 7.03
C ARG A 107 8.46 6.84 6.76
N THR A 108 7.84 7.30 5.69
CA THR A 108 6.48 6.86 5.28
C THR A 108 6.54 6.34 3.86
N LEU A 109 6.26 5.06 3.71
CA LEU A 109 6.29 4.33 2.46
C LEU A 109 4.89 3.83 2.13
N LEU A 110 4.43 4.08 0.90
CA LEU A 110 3.22 3.49 0.35
C LEU A 110 3.58 2.48 -0.74
N VAL A 111 2.92 1.33 -0.73
CA VAL A 111 2.98 0.35 -1.81
C VAL A 111 1.58 0.21 -2.40
N VAL A 112 1.44 0.37 -3.71
CA VAL A 112 0.19 0.14 -4.44
C VAL A 112 0.34 -1.12 -5.27
N GLY A 113 -0.39 -2.15 -4.90
CA GLY A 113 -0.25 -3.48 -5.50
C GLY A 113 -1.53 -4.30 -5.54
N HIS A 114 -1.37 -5.60 -5.49
CA HIS A 114 -2.40 -6.57 -5.81
C HIS A 114 -2.67 -7.54 -4.65
N GLU A 115 -3.85 -8.11 -4.62
CA GLU A 115 -4.19 -9.23 -3.75
C GLU A 115 -3.82 -10.57 -4.42
N PRO A 116 -3.45 -11.58 -3.64
CA PRO A 116 -3.44 -11.61 -2.16
C PRO A 116 -2.18 -11.03 -1.52
N THR A 117 -1.22 -10.54 -2.28
CA THR A 117 0.10 -10.14 -1.78
C THR A 117 0.04 -9.03 -0.73
N MET A 118 -0.82 -8.01 -0.91
CA MET A 118 -0.89 -6.89 0.04
C MET A 118 -1.36 -7.34 1.42
N SER A 119 -2.48 -8.03 1.51
CA SER A 119 -3.00 -8.53 2.79
C SER A 119 -2.11 -9.60 3.40
N ALA A 120 -1.58 -10.51 2.60
CA ALA A 120 -0.71 -11.58 3.07
C ALA A 120 0.63 -11.03 3.61
N THR A 121 1.18 -10.00 2.98
CA THR A 121 2.39 -9.32 3.47
C THR A 121 2.11 -8.60 4.80
N ALA A 122 0.98 -7.89 4.91
CA ALA A 122 0.59 -7.26 6.16
C ALA A 122 0.47 -8.30 7.29
N ALA A 123 -0.20 -9.43 7.03
CA ALA A 123 -0.35 -10.51 8.01
C ALA A 123 1.01 -11.13 8.39
N ARG A 124 1.91 -11.30 7.44
CA ARG A 124 3.25 -11.87 7.67
C ARG A 124 4.13 -10.96 8.52
N LEU A 125 4.07 -9.66 8.30
CA LEU A 125 4.86 -8.66 9.02
C LEU A 125 4.30 -8.35 10.41
N ALA A 126 2.98 -8.46 10.60
CA ALA A 126 2.32 -8.09 11.85
C ALA A 126 2.62 -9.09 12.98
N GLY A 127 3.49 -8.69 13.90
CA GLY A 127 3.74 -9.43 15.15
C GLY A 127 2.71 -9.12 16.23
N SER A 128 2.05 -7.97 16.14
CA SER A 128 0.99 -7.54 17.05
C SER A 128 0.02 -6.57 16.36
N GLY A 129 -1.14 -6.39 16.97
CA GLY A 129 -2.19 -5.52 16.48
C GLY A 129 -3.52 -5.86 17.12
N ALA A 130 -4.50 -4.97 17.01
CA ALA A 130 -5.86 -5.26 17.48
C ALA A 130 -6.49 -6.41 16.66
N SER A 131 -7.39 -7.17 17.28
CA SER A 131 -7.98 -8.37 16.68
C SER A 131 -8.78 -8.07 15.40
N GLY A 132 -9.47 -6.92 15.33
CA GLY A 132 -10.20 -6.51 14.13
C GLY A 132 -9.32 -6.39 12.90
N PRO A 133 -8.33 -5.48 12.87
CA PRO A 133 -7.39 -5.36 11.77
C PRO A 133 -6.65 -6.66 11.45
N MET A 134 -6.22 -7.41 12.47
CA MET A 134 -5.53 -8.70 12.28
C MET A 134 -6.41 -9.71 11.53
N ASN A 135 -7.70 -9.78 11.85
CA ASN A 135 -8.65 -10.64 11.15
C ASN A 135 -8.89 -10.16 9.71
N GLN A 136 -8.99 -8.84 9.51
CA GLN A 136 -9.17 -8.27 8.17
C GLN A 136 -8.04 -8.64 7.22
N VAL A 137 -6.78 -8.48 7.62
CA VAL A 137 -5.65 -8.84 6.74
C VAL A 137 -5.55 -10.33 6.45
N ARG A 138 -6.06 -11.19 7.35
CA ARG A 138 -6.13 -12.63 7.10
C ARG A 138 -7.22 -13.00 6.10
N LEU A 139 -8.30 -12.24 6.05
CA LEU A 139 -9.40 -12.44 5.10
C LEU A 139 -9.14 -11.81 3.73
N GLY A 140 -8.23 -10.87 3.65
CA GLY A 140 -7.92 -10.11 2.44
C GLY A 140 -8.36 -8.65 2.53
N LEU A 141 -7.76 -7.80 1.69
CA LEU A 141 -8.12 -6.39 1.60
C LEU A 141 -9.13 -6.17 0.47
N PRO A 142 -10.23 -5.45 0.72
CA PRO A 142 -11.09 -4.96 -0.37
C PRO A 142 -10.33 -4.01 -1.30
N THR A 143 -10.87 -3.73 -2.49
CA THR A 143 -10.29 -2.75 -3.41
C THR A 143 -10.16 -1.38 -2.72
N ALA A 144 -9.05 -0.71 -2.95
CA ALA A 144 -8.67 0.58 -2.34
C ALA A 144 -8.57 0.56 -0.81
N ALA A 145 -8.54 -0.61 -0.18
CA ALA A 145 -8.22 -0.70 1.25
C ALA A 145 -6.71 -0.75 1.45
N TYR A 146 -6.25 -0.18 2.56
CA TYR A 146 -4.86 -0.29 2.96
C TYR A 146 -4.70 -0.76 4.40
N ALA A 147 -3.60 -1.46 4.64
CA ALA A 147 -3.13 -1.79 5.97
C ALA A 147 -2.01 -0.82 6.35
N ARG A 148 -2.08 -0.25 7.55
CA ARG A 148 -1.05 0.59 8.12
C ARG A 148 -0.27 -0.18 9.17
N LEU A 149 1.05 -0.28 8.98
CA LEU A 149 1.96 -0.94 9.91
C LEU A 149 3.02 0.05 10.39
N ASP A 150 3.34 -0.04 11.67
CA ASP A 150 4.52 0.63 12.23
C ASP A 150 5.70 -0.34 12.22
N VAL A 151 6.79 0.09 11.66
CA VAL A 151 8.05 -0.66 11.57
C VAL A 151 9.06 0.00 12.50
N THR A 152 9.51 -0.72 13.55
CA THR A 152 10.41 -0.21 14.58
C THR A 152 11.84 -0.38 14.12
N GLY A 153 12.48 -0.32 13.40
CA GLY A 153 13.86 -0.53 12.95
C GLY A 153 14.06 -0.05 11.52
N PRO A 154 15.22 -0.27 10.96
CA PRO A 154 15.48 0.06 9.58
C PRO A 154 14.71 -0.86 8.63
N TRP A 155 14.42 -0.38 7.41
CA TRP A 155 13.81 -1.22 6.38
C TRP A 155 14.60 -2.50 6.12
N ALA A 156 15.93 -2.41 6.13
CA ALA A 156 16.82 -3.55 5.92
C ALA A 156 16.66 -4.66 6.96
N GLY A 157 16.16 -4.34 8.15
CA GLY A 157 15.90 -5.30 9.23
C GLY A 157 14.48 -5.84 9.27
N LEU A 158 13.64 -5.49 8.30
CA LEU A 158 12.25 -5.93 8.25
C LEU A 158 12.17 -7.45 8.13
N ASP A 159 11.37 -8.09 8.99
CA ASP A 159 11.24 -9.54 9.05
C ASP A 159 9.82 -9.93 9.47
N HIS A 160 9.54 -11.24 9.42
CA HIS A 160 8.27 -11.79 9.88
C HIS A 160 7.99 -11.37 11.32
N LEU A 161 6.76 -10.98 11.60
CA LEU A 161 6.28 -10.58 12.93
C LEU A 161 7.05 -9.40 13.55
N SER A 162 7.72 -8.57 12.74
CA SER A 162 8.54 -7.46 13.20
C SER A 162 7.83 -6.10 13.24
N ALA A 163 6.61 -6.03 12.76
CA ALA A 163 5.83 -4.79 12.69
C ALA A 163 4.57 -4.85 13.55
N VAL A 164 3.99 -3.68 13.82
CA VAL A 164 2.71 -3.55 14.51
C VAL A 164 1.64 -3.12 13.51
N LEU A 165 0.60 -3.93 13.34
CA LEU A 165 -0.55 -3.56 12.51
C LEU A 165 -1.44 -2.59 13.30
N ARG A 166 -1.54 -1.35 12.83
CA ARG A 166 -2.30 -0.28 13.49
C ARG A 166 -3.76 -0.28 13.10
N GLU A 167 -4.01 -0.34 11.81
CA GLU A 167 -5.37 -0.22 11.28
C GLU A 167 -5.47 -0.78 9.87
N VAL A 168 -6.69 -1.06 9.47
CA VAL A 168 -7.07 -1.32 8.09
C VAL A 168 -8.14 -0.30 7.72
N ILE A 169 -7.86 0.52 6.72
CA ILE A 169 -8.76 1.56 6.24
C ILE A 169 -9.27 1.17 4.87
N ARG A 170 -10.54 1.38 4.65
CA ARG A 170 -11.20 1.18 3.36
C ARG A 170 -12.09 2.37 3.03
N PRO A 171 -12.30 2.66 1.74
CA PRO A 171 -13.19 3.73 1.33
C PRO A 171 -14.65 3.40 1.75
N ALA A 172 -15.42 4.44 1.87
CA ALA A 172 -16.85 4.35 2.20
C ALA A 172 -17.67 3.62 1.12
#